data_d248a174cb716c8fdc9af2030e6d564a
#
_entry.id   d248a174cb716c8fdc9af2030e6d564a
#
_cell.length_a   1.000
_cell.length_b   1.000
_cell.length_c   1.000
_cell.angle_alpha   90.00
_cell.angle_beta   90.00
_cell.angle_gamma   90.00
#
_symmetry.space_group_name_H-M   'P 1'
#
loop_
_entity.id
_entity.type
_entity.pdbx_description
1 polymer ?
#
loop_
_entity_poly.entity_id
_entity_poly.type
_entity_poly.pdbx_seq_one_letter_code
_entity_poly.pdbx_strand_id
1 'polypeptide(L)'
;MDGFTIWLTGPSGAGKTTLARALKEKLKNKGYKIEILDGDEIRNTLYPNLGFSKEAREMHNRVVIHLAKLLSRNGVITIVSLISPYKSIREFARKEIKNFMEVYVYAPLDVRIKRDPKGLYAKALKGEINGLTGYDGVYEEPDNADVVIDTSKMSIDEEVELIIKKAEELGYLG
;
A
#
# COMPACT_ATOMS: atom_id res chain seq x y z
N MET A 1 -7.49 -18.43 14.28
CA MET A 1 -7.90 -17.96 12.96
C MET A 1 -6.73 -17.22 12.33
N ASP A 2 -6.36 -17.57 11.12
CA ASP A 2 -5.29 -16.86 10.41
C ASP A 2 -5.79 -15.48 10.02
N GLY A 3 -4.90 -14.49 10.07
CA GLY A 3 -5.15 -13.18 9.51
C GLY A 3 -4.88 -13.18 8.00
N PHE A 4 -4.87 -11.99 7.42
CA PHE A 4 -4.52 -11.80 6.02
C PHE A 4 -3.91 -10.42 5.82
N THR A 5 -3.27 -10.22 4.68
CA THR A 5 -2.65 -8.95 4.34
C THR A 5 -3.39 -8.28 3.20
N ILE A 6 -3.77 -7.02 3.40
CA ILE A 6 -4.26 -6.11 2.37
C ILE A 6 -3.08 -5.23 1.96
N TRP A 7 -2.53 -5.48 0.79
CA TRP A 7 -1.37 -4.77 0.28
C TRP A 7 -1.80 -3.66 -0.65
N LEU A 8 -1.75 -2.40 -0.14
CA LEU A 8 -2.09 -1.23 -0.93
C LEU A 8 -0.82 -0.75 -1.64
N THR A 9 -0.80 -0.82 -2.95
CA THR A 9 0.29 -0.33 -3.79
C THR A 9 -0.20 0.83 -4.66
N GLY A 10 0.67 1.77 -4.92
CA GLY A 10 0.37 2.94 -5.73
C GLY A 10 1.32 4.10 -5.45
N PRO A 11 1.44 5.06 -6.38
CA PRO A 11 2.32 6.22 -6.20
C PRO A 11 1.81 7.17 -5.12
N SER A 12 2.67 8.12 -4.72
CA SER A 12 2.32 9.16 -3.75
C SER A 12 1.10 9.97 -4.23
N GLY A 13 0.22 10.31 -3.31
CA GLY A 13 -1.00 11.08 -3.62
C GLY A 13 -2.14 10.26 -4.19
N ALA A 14 -1.98 8.94 -4.36
CA ALA A 14 -3.04 8.08 -4.86
C ALA A 14 -4.16 7.83 -3.85
N GLY A 15 -3.90 8.04 -2.54
CA GLY A 15 -4.93 7.88 -1.50
C GLY A 15 -4.77 6.65 -0.61
N LYS A 16 -3.60 6.02 -0.61
CA LYS A 16 -3.33 4.80 0.20
C LYS A 16 -3.52 5.02 1.70
N THR A 17 -2.94 6.08 2.25
CA THR A 17 -2.99 6.34 3.69
C THR A 17 -4.42 6.58 4.18
N THR A 18 -5.19 7.36 3.46
CA THR A 18 -6.60 7.64 3.78
C THR A 18 -7.43 6.35 3.73
N LEU A 19 -7.22 5.55 2.70
CA LEU A 19 -7.90 4.25 2.53
C LEU A 19 -7.53 3.27 3.64
N ALA A 20 -6.25 3.18 3.99
CA ALA A 20 -5.77 2.30 5.08
C ALA A 20 -6.44 2.64 6.41
N ARG A 21 -6.53 3.92 6.75
CA ARG A 21 -7.19 4.37 7.99
C ARG A 21 -8.68 4.05 8.00
N ALA A 22 -9.36 4.27 6.90
CA ALA A 22 -10.79 3.97 6.78
C ALA A 22 -11.07 2.46 6.91
N LEU A 23 -10.24 1.62 6.27
CA LEU A 23 -10.30 0.17 6.40
C LEU A 23 -10.09 -0.27 7.85
N LYS A 24 -9.06 0.27 8.50
CA LYS A 24 -8.76 -0.06 9.90
C LYS A 24 -9.95 0.23 10.79
N GLU A 25 -10.55 1.38 10.68
CA GLU A 25 -11.69 1.80 11.49
C GLU A 25 -12.89 0.88 11.26
N LYS A 26 -13.22 0.60 10.01
CA LYS A 26 -14.34 -0.27 9.65
C LYS A 26 -14.19 -1.69 10.22
N LEU A 27 -13.00 -2.27 10.05
CA LEU A 27 -12.72 -3.64 10.50
C LEU A 27 -12.57 -3.72 12.02
N LYS A 28 -12.00 -2.69 12.66
CA LYS A 28 -11.91 -2.61 14.12
C LYS A 28 -13.29 -2.62 14.76
N ASN A 29 -14.24 -1.90 14.19
CA ASN A 29 -15.62 -1.85 14.68
C ASN A 29 -16.33 -3.22 14.57
N LYS A 30 -15.83 -4.10 13.72
CA LYS A 30 -16.31 -5.48 13.61
C LYS A 30 -15.59 -6.46 14.55
N GLY A 31 -14.67 -5.98 15.39
CA GLY A 31 -13.98 -6.78 16.40
C GLY A 31 -12.69 -7.47 15.94
N TYR A 32 -12.18 -7.16 14.75
CA TYR A 32 -10.94 -7.73 14.25
C TYR A 32 -9.70 -7.05 14.85
N LYS A 33 -8.62 -7.83 14.97
CA LYS A 33 -7.28 -7.30 15.29
C LYS A 33 -6.66 -6.79 14.00
N ILE A 34 -6.25 -5.53 13.99
CA ILE A 34 -5.76 -4.88 12.78
C ILE A 34 -4.51 -4.08 13.06
N GLU A 35 -3.54 -4.15 12.15
CA GLU A 35 -2.36 -3.30 12.17
C GLU A 35 -2.14 -2.66 10.80
N ILE A 36 -1.74 -1.41 10.80
CA ILE A 36 -1.30 -0.72 9.59
C ILE A 36 0.24 -0.70 9.58
N LEU A 37 0.82 -1.20 8.50
CA LEU A 37 2.23 -1.04 8.21
C LEU A 37 2.38 0.08 7.20
N ASP A 38 2.72 1.26 7.69
CA ASP A 38 2.99 2.43 6.85
C ASP A 38 4.46 2.45 6.47
N GLY A 39 4.75 2.43 5.18
CA GLY A 39 6.11 2.36 4.67
C GLY A 39 7.00 3.52 5.11
N ASP A 40 6.46 4.73 5.15
CA ASP A 40 7.22 5.92 5.57
C ASP A 40 7.53 5.88 7.06
N GLU A 41 6.56 5.49 7.89
CA GLU A 41 6.76 5.34 9.33
C GLU A 41 7.83 4.32 9.64
N ILE A 42 7.77 3.15 9.01
CA ILE A 42 8.75 2.07 9.19
C ILE A 42 10.15 2.54 8.77
N ARG A 43 10.24 3.17 7.60
CA ARG A 43 11.50 3.69 7.08
C ARG A 43 12.13 4.70 8.04
N ASN A 44 11.35 5.66 8.49
CA ASN A 44 11.83 6.71 9.38
C ASN A 44 12.22 6.18 10.77
N THR A 45 11.53 5.15 11.25
CA THR A 45 11.79 4.56 12.57
C THR A 45 13.00 3.64 12.56
N LEU A 46 13.12 2.77 11.55
CA LEU A 46 14.13 1.71 11.54
C LEU A 46 15.44 2.11 10.84
N TYR A 47 15.35 2.84 9.74
CA TYR A 47 16.53 3.13 8.92
C TYR A 47 16.35 4.44 8.11
N PRO A 48 16.32 5.59 8.80
CA PRO A 48 16.03 6.88 8.15
C PRO A 48 17.03 7.28 7.06
N ASN A 49 18.22 6.71 7.07
CA ASN A 49 19.31 7.04 6.14
C ASN A 49 19.50 6.00 5.03
N LEU A 50 18.56 5.09 4.83
CA LEU A 50 18.68 3.99 3.86
C LEU A 50 18.86 4.47 2.40
N GLY A 51 18.28 5.61 2.04
CA GLY A 51 18.31 6.11 0.66
C GLY A 51 17.21 5.53 -0.21
N PHE A 52 17.28 5.81 -1.52
CA PHE A 52 16.20 5.51 -2.49
C PHE A 52 16.68 4.75 -3.73
N SER A 53 17.84 4.11 -3.65
CA SER A 53 18.30 3.22 -4.72
C SER A 53 17.30 2.07 -4.90
N LYS A 54 17.39 1.37 -6.01
CA LYS A 54 16.55 0.18 -6.26
C LYS A 54 16.76 -0.86 -5.15
N GLU A 55 18.01 -1.12 -4.78
CA GLU A 55 18.39 -2.06 -3.72
C GLU A 55 17.84 -1.63 -2.36
N ALA A 56 17.91 -0.35 -2.04
CA ALA A 56 17.36 0.20 -0.79
C ALA A 56 15.84 0.04 -0.74
N ARG A 57 15.14 0.30 -1.84
CA ARG A 57 13.69 0.11 -1.94
C ARG A 57 13.29 -1.35 -1.82
N GLU A 58 14.04 -2.24 -2.45
CA GLU A 58 13.80 -3.69 -2.34
C GLU A 58 14.02 -4.18 -0.91
N MET A 59 15.08 -3.72 -0.24
CA MET A 59 15.34 -4.05 1.16
C MET A 59 14.20 -3.57 2.06
N HIS A 60 13.76 -2.32 1.89
CA HIS A 60 12.64 -1.76 2.65
C HIS A 60 11.37 -2.61 2.45
N ASN A 61 11.06 -2.95 1.22
CA ASN A 61 9.91 -3.77 0.91
C ASN A 61 9.99 -5.16 1.55
N ARG A 62 11.19 -5.79 1.57
CA ARG A 62 11.39 -7.09 2.22
C ARG A 62 11.14 -7.02 3.72
N VAL A 63 11.54 -5.94 4.38
CA VAL A 63 11.26 -5.73 5.81
C VAL A 63 9.74 -5.68 6.04
N VAL A 64 9.03 -4.90 5.25
CA VAL A 64 7.57 -4.76 5.36
C VAL A 64 6.88 -6.10 5.09
N ILE A 65 7.32 -6.85 4.08
CA ILE A 65 6.80 -8.17 3.76
C ILE A 65 6.96 -9.13 4.95
N HIS A 66 8.13 -9.13 5.56
CA HIS A 66 8.39 -10.00 6.71
C HIS A 66 7.49 -9.66 7.90
N LEU A 67 7.33 -8.37 8.21
CA LEU A 67 6.44 -7.92 9.27
C LEU A 67 4.98 -8.31 8.98
N ALA A 68 4.53 -8.11 7.75
CA ALA A 68 3.17 -8.50 7.34
C ALA A 68 2.95 -10.01 7.46
N LYS A 69 3.94 -10.80 7.06
CA LYS A 69 3.91 -12.25 7.20
C LYS A 69 3.75 -12.69 8.67
N LEU A 70 4.54 -12.10 9.57
CA LEU A 70 4.49 -12.41 11.00
C LEU A 70 3.13 -12.05 11.60
N LEU A 71 2.61 -10.88 11.29
CA LEU A 71 1.33 -10.42 11.82
C LEU A 71 0.17 -11.26 11.29
N SER A 72 0.12 -11.49 9.99
CA SER A 72 -0.96 -12.22 9.33
C SER A 72 -1.08 -13.66 9.84
N ARG A 73 0.03 -14.36 9.97
CA ARG A 73 0.01 -15.73 10.48
C ARG A 73 -0.39 -15.85 11.96
N ASN A 74 -0.35 -14.73 12.68
CA ASN A 74 -0.75 -14.65 14.09
C ASN A 74 -2.14 -14.02 14.28
N GLY A 75 -3.00 -14.05 13.28
CA GLY A 75 -4.38 -13.67 13.39
C GLY A 75 -4.67 -12.18 13.22
N VAL A 76 -3.70 -11.39 12.77
CA VAL A 76 -3.86 -9.95 12.55
C VAL A 76 -4.22 -9.66 11.10
N ILE A 77 -5.20 -8.81 10.87
CA ILE A 77 -5.44 -8.23 9.54
C ILE A 77 -4.41 -7.11 9.37
N THR A 78 -3.51 -7.28 8.43
CA THR A 78 -2.40 -6.35 8.21
C THR A 78 -2.68 -5.53 6.96
N ILE A 79 -2.75 -4.21 7.11
CA ILE A 79 -2.94 -3.28 6.01
C ILE A 79 -1.59 -2.64 5.72
N VAL A 80 -1.01 -2.95 4.56
CA VAL A 80 0.27 -2.38 4.12
C VAL A 80 -0.01 -1.18 3.23
N SER A 81 0.55 -0.02 3.57
CA SER A 81 0.53 1.18 2.75
C SER A 81 1.95 1.48 2.30
N LEU A 82 2.26 1.13 1.07
CA LEU A 82 3.62 1.17 0.53
C LEU A 82 3.55 1.39 -0.98
N ILE A 83 4.44 2.21 -1.52
CA ILE A 83 4.48 2.43 -2.98
C ILE A 83 4.72 1.10 -3.69
N SER A 84 5.74 0.34 -3.29
CA SER A 84 6.14 -0.95 -3.87
C SER A 84 6.12 -0.94 -5.42
N PRO A 85 7.06 -0.18 -6.04
CA PRO A 85 6.97 0.16 -7.46
C PRO A 85 7.29 -1.00 -8.41
N TYR A 86 7.87 -2.09 -7.93
CA TYR A 86 8.33 -3.20 -8.78
C TYR A 86 7.42 -4.43 -8.65
N LYS A 87 7.02 -4.98 -9.80
CA LYS A 87 6.20 -6.21 -9.86
C LYS A 87 6.85 -7.38 -9.15
N SER A 88 8.17 -7.54 -9.33
CA SER A 88 8.92 -8.65 -8.73
C SER A 88 8.79 -8.71 -7.22
N ILE A 89 8.83 -7.57 -6.55
CA ILE A 89 8.72 -7.52 -5.10
C ILE A 89 7.28 -7.76 -4.61
N ARG A 90 6.28 -7.31 -5.37
CA ARG A 90 4.89 -7.60 -5.05
C ARG A 90 4.55 -9.07 -5.25
N GLU A 91 5.11 -9.70 -6.27
CA GLU A 91 5.01 -11.15 -6.49
C GLU A 91 5.68 -11.93 -5.36
N PHE A 92 6.84 -11.47 -4.89
CA PHE A 92 7.51 -12.04 -3.73
C PHE A 92 6.64 -11.94 -2.47
N ALA A 93 5.98 -10.80 -2.25
CA ALA A 93 5.03 -10.63 -1.14
C ALA A 93 3.90 -11.65 -1.22
N ARG A 94 3.33 -11.85 -2.39
CA ARG A 94 2.24 -12.82 -2.61
C ARG A 94 2.68 -14.25 -2.31
N LYS A 95 3.92 -14.60 -2.62
CA LYS A 95 4.48 -15.91 -2.30
C LYS A 95 4.73 -16.12 -0.82
N GLU A 96 5.26 -15.10 -0.16
CA GLU A 96 5.67 -15.17 1.25
C GLU A 96 4.51 -15.11 2.23
N ILE A 97 3.44 -14.40 1.89
CA ILE A 97 2.28 -14.18 2.74
C ILE A 97 1.13 -15.08 2.29
N LYS A 98 0.73 -16.01 3.14
CA LYS A 98 -0.25 -17.06 2.81
C LYS A 98 -1.59 -16.50 2.33
N ASN A 99 -2.18 -15.57 3.07
CA ASN A 99 -3.45 -14.93 2.73
C ASN A 99 -3.15 -13.48 2.35
N PHE A 100 -3.11 -13.22 1.06
CA PHE A 100 -2.63 -11.96 0.50
C PHE A 100 -3.61 -11.41 -0.53
N MET A 101 -3.88 -10.12 -0.43
CA MET A 101 -4.70 -9.39 -1.41
C MET A 101 -3.91 -8.18 -1.89
N GLU A 102 -3.74 -8.07 -3.20
CA GLU A 102 -3.10 -6.90 -3.82
C GLU A 102 -4.17 -5.90 -4.25
N VAL A 103 -4.07 -4.68 -3.74
CA VAL A 103 -4.97 -3.58 -4.09
C VAL A 103 -4.17 -2.48 -4.78
N TYR A 104 -4.48 -2.24 -6.03
CA TYR A 104 -3.89 -1.12 -6.77
C TYR A 104 -4.71 0.14 -6.51
N VAL A 105 -4.09 1.09 -5.80
CA VAL A 105 -4.68 2.39 -5.49
C VAL A 105 -4.19 3.39 -6.52
N TYR A 106 -5.08 3.80 -7.40
CA TYR A 106 -4.79 4.65 -8.55
C TYR A 106 -5.46 6.02 -8.43
N ALA A 107 -4.78 7.02 -8.91
CA ALA A 107 -5.35 8.32 -9.26
C ALA A 107 -4.52 8.90 -10.41
N PRO A 108 -5.15 9.65 -11.34
CA PRO A 108 -4.41 10.30 -12.43
C PRO A 108 -3.31 11.23 -11.91
N LEU A 109 -2.26 11.42 -12.69
CA LEU A 109 -1.10 12.22 -12.30
C LEU A 109 -1.48 13.66 -11.91
N ASP A 110 -2.35 14.30 -12.67
CA ASP A 110 -2.83 15.66 -12.38
C ASP A 110 -3.53 15.74 -11.01
N VAL A 111 -4.31 14.72 -10.66
CA VAL A 111 -5.00 14.63 -9.37
C VAL A 111 -3.97 14.44 -8.24
N ARG A 112 -2.99 13.57 -8.44
CA ARG A 112 -1.92 13.34 -7.45
C ARG A 112 -1.08 14.59 -7.20
N ILE A 113 -0.72 15.31 -8.26
CA ILE A 113 0.01 16.57 -8.18
C ILE A 113 -0.80 17.61 -7.39
N LYS A 114 -2.09 17.72 -7.67
CA LYS A 114 -2.98 18.65 -6.96
C LYS A 114 -3.12 18.32 -5.48
N ARG A 115 -3.20 17.04 -5.12
CA ARG A 115 -3.28 16.58 -3.73
C ARG A 115 -1.97 16.81 -2.98
N ASP A 116 -0.87 16.37 -3.56
CA ASP A 116 0.54 16.47 -3.09
C ASP A 116 0.70 16.51 -1.56
N PRO A 117 0.24 15.47 -0.84
CA PRO A 117 0.15 15.52 0.63
C PRO A 117 1.48 15.66 1.34
N LYS A 118 2.59 15.28 0.68
CA LYS A 118 3.95 15.33 1.24
C LYS A 118 4.81 16.42 0.60
N GLY A 119 4.24 17.21 -0.34
CA GLY A 119 5.00 18.22 -1.08
C GLY A 119 6.03 17.66 -2.07
N LEU A 120 5.98 16.36 -2.38
CA LEU A 120 6.97 15.69 -3.24
C LEU A 120 6.87 16.13 -4.71
N TYR A 121 5.66 16.29 -5.22
CA TYR A 121 5.46 16.76 -6.60
C TYR A 121 5.89 18.21 -6.77
N ALA A 122 5.61 19.05 -5.77
CA ALA A 122 6.08 20.44 -5.78
C ALA A 122 7.61 20.50 -5.83
N LYS A 123 8.30 19.67 -5.05
CA LYS A 123 9.76 19.56 -5.05
C LYS A 123 10.30 19.02 -6.38
N ALA A 124 9.65 18.00 -6.94
CA ALA A 124 10.03 17.44 -8.24
C ALA A 124 9.88 18.46 -9.37
N LEU A 125 8.80 19.23 -9.38
CA LEU A 125 8.54 20.29 -10.36
C LEU A 125 9.58 21.41 -10.28
N LYS A 126 10.11 21.69 -9.10
CA LYS A 126 11.19 22.69 -8.88
C LYS A 126 12.58 22.12 -9.14
N GLY A 127 12.71 20.84 -9.46
CA GLY A 127 14.00 20.18 -9.65
C GLY A 127 14.76 19.90 -8.35
N GLU A 128 14.12 20.02 -7.19
CA GLU A 128 14.75 19.76 -5.88
C GLU A 128 14.96 18.27 -5.61
N ILE A 129 14.12 17.42 -6.20
CA ILE A 129 14.24 15.95 -6.13
C ILE A 129 14.05 15.35 -7.52
N ASN A 130 14.67 14.19 -7.73
CA ASN A 130 14.57 13.41 -8.96
C ASN A 130 14.11 11.98 -8.64
N GLY A 131 13.58 11.28 -9.65
CA GLY A 131 13.21 9.88 -9.52
C GLY A 131 11.97 9.65 -8.65
N LEU A 132 11.07 10.64 -8.58
CA LEU A 132 9.81 10.47 -7.87
C LEU A 132 8.94 9.43 -8.58
N THR A 133 8.64 8.35 -7.88
CA THR A 133 7.86 7.23 -8.39
C THR A 133 6.51 7.69 -8.95
N GLY A 134 6.24 7.31 -10.20
CA GLY A 134 4.99 7.66 -10.88
C GLY A 134 5.00 9.06 -11.52
N TYR A 135 6.10 9.80 -11.43
CA TYR A 135 6.30 11.10 -12.09
C TYR A 135 7.48 10.99 -13.06
N ASP A 136 8.72 11.09 -12.56
CA ASP A 136 9.95 10.88 -13.32
C ASP A 136 10.69 9.60 -12.92
N GLY A 137 10.14 8.85 -11.96
CA GLY A 137 10.60 7.54 -11.54
C GLY A 137 9.63 6.43 -11.96
N VAL A 138 10.14 5.21 -12.03
CA VAL A 138 9.37 4.04 -12.49
C VAL A 138 8.37 3.60 -11.43
N TYR A 139 7.13 3.37 -11.87
CA TYR A 139 6.14 2.59 -11.16
C TYR A 139 5.57 1.56 -12.14
N GLU A 140 5.83 0.30 -11.86
CA GLU A 140 5.30 -0.81 -12.67
C GLU A 140 3.88 -1.15 -12.20
N GLU A 141 2.89 -0.80 -13.01
CA GLU A 141 1.50 -1.06 -12.67
C GLU A 141 1.21 -2.54 -12.50
N PRO A 142 0.37 -2.94 -11.51
CA PRO A 142 -0.01 -4.33 -11.36
C PRO A 142 -0.76 -4.85 -12.60
N ASP A 143 -0.40 -6.05 -13.06
CA ASP A 143 -1.08 -6.70 -14.19
C ASP A 143 -2.37 -7.39 -13.76
N ASN A 144 -2.41 -7.87 -12.52
CA ASN A 144 -3.48 -8.73 -12.05
C ASN A 144 -3.76 -8.50 -10.55
N ALA A 145 -4.02 -7.25 -10.17
CA ALA A 145 -4.39 -6.90 -8.81
C ALA A 145 -5.76 -7.53 -8.46
N ASP A 146 -5.92 -7.94 -7.21
CA ASP A 146 -7.21 -8.47 -6.72
C ASP A 146 -8.29 -7.38 -6.74
N VAL A 147 -7.91 -6.14 -6.47
CA VAL A 147 -8.80 -4.97 -6.53
C VAL A 147 -8.05 -3.81 -7.17
N VAL A 148 -8.73 -3.06 -8.03
CA VAL A 148 -8.25 -1.80 -8.59
C VAL A 148 -9.19 -0.69 -8.16
N ILE A 149 -8.64 0.36 -7.57
CA ILE A 149 -9.41 1.49 -7.05
C ILE A 149 -8.91 2.78 -7.68
N ASP A 150 -9.82 3.52 -8.35
CA ASP A 150 -9.57 4.88 -8.78
C ASP A 150 -10.14 5.85 -7.75
N THR A 151 -9.28 6.41 -6.91
CA THR A 151 -9.69 7.29 -5.81
C THR A 151 -10.20 8.65 -6.29
N SER A 152 -9.98 9.00 -7.55
CA SER A 152 -10.56 10.22 -8.15
C SER A 152 -12.02 10.06 -8.51
N LYS A 153 -12.53 8.83 -8.58
CA LYS A 153 -13.90 8.52 -9.02
C LYS A 153 -14.77 7.85 -7.95
N MET A 154 -14.18 7.35 -6.89
CA MET A 154 -14.87 6.60 -5.86
C MET A 154 -14.86 7.35 -4.52
N SER A 155 -15.93 7.22 -3.74
CA SER A 155 -15.92 7.66 -2.35
C SER A 155 -15.11 6.68 -1.49
N ILE A 156 -14.66 7.14 -0.32
CA ILE A 156 -13.94 6.28 0.64
C ILE A 156 -14.78 5.07 1.04
N ASP A 157 -16.07 5.26 1.28
CA ASP A 157 -16.97 4.16 1.64
C ASP A 157 -17.07 3.11 0.53
N GLU A 158 -17.17 3.55 -0.72
CA GLU A 158 -17.18 2.65 -1.87
C GLU A 158 -15.87 1.85 -1.99
N GLU A 159 -14.73 2.51 -1.78
CA GLU A 159 -13.40 1.88 -1.80
C GLU A 159 -13.30 0.79 -0.73
N VAL A 160 -13.69 1.12 0.50
CA VAL A 160 -13.67 0.20 1.64
C VAL A 160 -14.57 -1.01 1.40
N GLU A 161 -15.79 -0.78 0.95
CA GLU A 161 -16.75 -1.87 0.68
C GLU A 161 -16.26 -2.81 -0.42
N LEU A 162 -15.63 -2.27 -1.46
CA LEU A 162 -15.06 -3.06 -2.54
C LEU A 162 -13.96 -4.01 -2.05
N ILE A 163 -13.09 -3.53 -1.16
CA ILE A 163 -12.02 -4.34 -0.57
C ILE A 163 -12.59 -5.40 0.36
N ILE A 164 -13.54 -5.05 1.22
CA ILE A 164 -14.17 -5.99 2.16
C ILE A 164 -14.87 -7.10 1.38
N LYS A 165 -15.63 -6.74 0.37
CA LYS A 165 -16.31 -7.72 -0.49
C LYS A 165 -15.34 -8.70 -1.13
N LYS A 166 -14.21 -8.19 -1.64
CA LYS A 166 -13.18 -9.06 -2.22
C LYS A 166 -12.55 -9.99 -1.18
N ALA A 167 -12.30 -9.50 0.01
CA ALA A 167 -11.78 -10.32 1.11
C ALA A 167 -12.75 -11.44 1.49
N GLU A 168 -14.04 -11.16 1.48
CA GLU A 168 -15.09 -12.16 1.70
C GLU A 168 -15.10 -13.22 0.58
N GLU A 169 -15.03 -12.78 -0.68
CA GLU A 169 -14.96 -13.66 -1.86
C GLU A 169 -13.74 -14.59 -1.82
N LEU A 170 -12.60 -14.08 -1.31
CA LEU A 170 -11.39 -14.88 -1.16
C LEU A 170 -11.41 -15.80 0.06
N GLY A 171 -12.43 -15.71 0.90
CA GLY A 171 -12.56 -16.50 2.11
C GLY A 171 -11.73 -16.00 3.29
N TYR A 172 -11.21 -14.77 3.24
CA TYR A 172 -10.38 -14.17 4.29
C TYR A 172 -11.22 -13.53 5.40
N LEU A 173 -12.40 -13.06 5.06
CA LEU A 173 -13.41 -12.56 5.99
C LEU A 173 -14.65 -13.45 5.96
N GLY A 174 -15.22 -13.68 7.14
CA GLY A 174 -16.45 -14.45 7.26
C GLY A 174 -17.71 -13.62 7.12
#